data_2b0bacec659dfb32e9a94a0c8a23d406
#
_entry.id   2b0bacec659dfb32e9a94a0c8a23d406
#
_cell.length_a   1.000
_cell.length_b   1.000
_cell.length_c   1.000
_cell.angle_alpha   90.00
_cell.angle_beta   90.00
_cell.angle_gamma   90.00
#
_symmetry.space_group_name_H-M   'P 1'
#
loop_
_entity.id
_entity.type
_entity.pdbx_description
1 polymer ?
#
loop_
_entity_poly.entity_id
_entity_poly.type
_entity_poly.pdbx_seq_one_letter_code
_entity_poly.pdbx_strand_id
1 'polypeptide(L)'
;EKKTGRRLIVTFNFRFVPYTTKIREILAQGRIGKILSVDFLYQLDRSHGADYFRRWHRRKENSGGLLVHKATHHFDLINWLLGQDPQEVYAVGSRQFYGPTRKERGTRCLTCDYKKTCEFYFDINSPTVVGTLLDTSELYAKVEHLDGYIRDQCVFADEIDIEDTMNLVVRYSGGTQMSYSLNAHCLYEGWRMAFNGTEGRLEAAEWHSGPYIAKDKQDILLHRWQK
;
A
#
# COMPACT_ATOMS: atom_id res chain seq x y z
N GLU A 1 -17.12 22.73 6.97
CA GLU A 1 -18.53 22.48 6.65
C GLU A 1 -19.46 23.40 7.44
N LYS A 2 -19.44 23.35 8.80
CA LYS A 2 -20.37 24.10 9.67
C LYS A 2 -20.40 25.62 9.40
N LYS A 3 -19.24 26.26 9.06
CA LYS A 3 -19.15 27.69 8.79
C LYS A 3 -19.64 28.10 7.40
N THR A 4 -19.61 27.23 6.44
CA THR A 4 -19.79 27.56 5.02
C THR A 4 -20.99 26.87 4.36
N GLY A 5 -21.61 25.89 5.03
CA GLY A 5 -22.66 25.03 4.48
C GLY A 5 -22.22 24.12 3.34
N ARG A 6 -20.91 24.13 2.99
CA ARG A 6 -20.34 23.30 1.92
C ARG A 6 -20.04 21.91 2.44
N ARG A 7 -20.08 20.91 1.57
CA ARG A 7 -19.73 19.52 1.90
C ARG A 7 -18.28 19.24 1.57
N LEU A 8 -17.58 18.54 2.48
CA LEU A 8 -16.30 17.92 2.25
C LEU A 8 -16.51 16.42 2.12
N ILE A 9 -16.10 15.85 1.00
CA ILE A 9 -16.20 14.41 0.74
C ILE A 9 -14.78 13.84 0.64
N VAL A 10 -14.46 12.87 1.49
CA VAL A 10 -13.24 12.08 1.38
C VAL A 10 -13.58 10.81 0.61
N THR A 11 -12.95 10.64 -0.55
CA THR A 11 -13.17 9.49 -1.41
C THR A 11 -12.09 8.44 -1.22
N PHE A 12 -12.49 7.24 -0.81
CA PHE A 12 -11.63 6.07 -0.81
C PHE A 12 -11.87 5.31 -2.13
N ASN A 13 -11.09 5.65 -3.15
CA ASN A 13 -11.29 5.19 -4.52
C ASN A 13 -11.17 3.67 -4.69
N PHE A 14 -10.44 2.99 -3.80
CA PHE A 14 -10.27 1.54 -3.86
C PHE A 14 -11.59 0.77 -3.69
N ARG A 15 -12.59 1.34 -3.01
CA ARG A 15 -13.95 0.77 -2.92
C ARG A 15 -14.62 0.63 -4.29
N PHE A 16 -14.32 1.54 -5.24
CA PHE A 16 -15.04 1.71 -6.50
C PHE A 16 -14.36 1.03 -7.70
N VAL A 17 -13.31 0.30 -7.46
CA VAL A 17 -12.73 -0.59 -8.47
C VAL A 17 -13.77 -1.69 -8.77
N PRO A 18 -14.07 -2.00 -10.05
CA PRO A 18 -15.10 -3.00 -10.40
C PRO A 18 -14.94 -4.34 -9.70
N TYR A 19 -13.69 -4.76 -9.52
CA TYR A 19 -13.33 -6.00 -8.87
C TYR A 19 -13.71 -6.03 -7.37
N THR A 20 -13.37 -4.98 -6.62
CA THR A 20 -13.72 -4.87 -5.19
C THR A 20 -15.21 -4.69 -4.98
N THR A 21 -15.90 -3.98 -5.90
CA THR A 21 -17.36 -3.89 -5.92
C THR A 21 -17.98 -5.28 -6.09
N LYS A 22 -17.43 -6.11 -6.97
CA LYS A 22 -17.90 -7.49 -7.16
C LYS A 22 -17.71 -8.38 -5.92
N ILE A 23 -16.57 -8.25 -5.24
CA ILE A 23 -16.35 -8.91 -3.94
C ILE A 23 -17.44 -8.49 -2.95
N ARG A 24 -17.71 -7.19 -2.85
CA ARG A 24 -18.76 -6.64 -1.96
C ARG A 24 -20.13 -7.25 -2.25
N GLU A 25 -20.52 -7.35 -3.52
CA GLU A 25 -21.80 -7.96 -3.92
C GLU A 25 -21.90 -9.43 -3.47
N ILE A 26 -20.86 -10.23 -3.69
CA ILE A 26 -20.81 -11.65 -3.32
C ILE A 26 -20.94 -11.82 -1.79
N LEU A 27 -20.19 -11.01 -1.03
CA LEU A 27 -20.24 -11.04 0.44
C LEU A 27 -21.62 -10.59 0.97
N ALA A 28 -22.19 -9.52 0.41
CA ALA A 28 -23.51 -9.01 0.79
C ALA A 28 -24.66 -9.99 0.49
N GLN A 29 -24.50 -10.85 -0.53
CA GLN A 29 -25.43 -11.93 -0.83
C GLN A 29 -25.33 -13.13 0.14
N GLY A 30 -24.42 -13.08 1.11
CA GLY A 30 -24.23 -14.17 2.08
C GLY A 30 -23.69 -15.46 1.47
N ARG A 31 -23.00 -15.39 0.31
CA ARG A 31 -22.58 -16.58 -0.45
C ARG A 31 -21.62 -17.50 0.29
N ILE A 32 -20.97 -17.02 1.34
CA ILE A 32 -20.07 -17.81 2.22
C ILE A 32 -20.57 -17.87 3.66
N GLY A 33 -21.82 -17.44 3.92
CA GLY A 33 -22.37 -17.35 5.26
C GLY A 33 -21.78 -16.21 6.10
N LYS A 34 -21.76 -16.36 7.42
CA LYS A 34 -21.15 -15.38 8.34
C LYS A 34 -19.63 -15.40 8.17
N ILE A 35 -19.02 -14.23 7.94
CA ILE A 35 -17.56 -14.09 7.81
C ILE A 35 -16.92 -14.22 9.20
N LEU A 36 -15.99 -15.15 9.35
CA LEU A 36 -15.29 -15.45 10.60
C LEU A 36 -13.87 -14.84 10.60
N SER A 37 -13.15 -14.94 9.49
CA SER A 37 -11.83 -14.35 9.38
C SER A 37 -11.53 -13.82 7.98
N VAL A 38 -10.57 -12.90 7.92
CA VAL A 38 -10.02 -12.29 6.70
C VAL A 38 -8.52 -12.39 6.73
N ASP A 39 -7.91 -12.87 5.65
CA ASP A 39 -6.47 -12.81 5.42
C ASP A 39 -6.22 -11.79 4.32
N PHE A 40 -5.43 -10.75 4.60
CA PHE A 40 -5.11 -9.71 3.64
C PHE A 40 -3.61 -9.44 3.58
N LEU A 41 -3.01 -9.68 2.44
CA LEU A 41 -1.61 -9.39 2.14
C LEU A 41 -1.54 -8.31 1.07
N TYR A 42 -0.77 -7.25 1.32
CA TYR A 42 -0.40 -6.25 0.32
C TYR A 42 1.13 -6.17 0.18
N GLN A 43 1.60 -6.21 -1.04
CA GLN A 43 3.01 -6.13 -1.39
C GLN A 43 3.26 -4.92 -2.28
N LEU A 44 4.23 -4.09 -1.90
CA LEU A 44 4.81 -3.07 -2.77
C LEU A 44 6.11 -3.62 -3.34
N ASP A 45 6.29 -3.52 -4.66
CA ASP A 45 7.57 -3.86 -5.26
C ASP A 45 8.65 -2.82 -4.91
N ARG A 46 9.89 -3.12 -5.24
CA ARG A 46 11.02 -2.24 -4.92
C ARG A 46 10.94 -0.86 -5.57
N SER A 47 10.27 -0.75 -6.72
CA SER A 47 10.10 0.53 -7.41
C SER A 47 9.14 1.45 -6.65
N HIS A 48 7.92 0.98 -6.44
CA HIS A 48 6.88 1.74 -5.73
C HIS A 48 7.17 1.85 -4.23
N GLY A 49 7.65 0.77 -3.60
CA GLY A 49 8.03 0.77 -2.20
C GLY A 49 9.11 1.81 -1.91
N ALA A 50 10.21 1.81 -2.69
CA ALA A 50 11.29 2.78 -2.53
C ALA A 50 10.82 4.23 -2.62
N ASP A 51 9.77 4.50 -3.39
CA ASP A 51 9.25 5.85 -3.56
C ASP A 51 8.73 6.46 -2.25
N TYR A 52 8.17 5.65 -1.34
CA TYR A 52 7.77 6.10 0.00
C TYR A 52 8.97 6.47 0.88
N PHE A 53 10.10 5.79 0.72
CA PHE A 53 11.32 6.06 1.47
C PHE A 53 12.18 7.16 0.84
N ARG A 54 11.85 7.59 -0.38
CA ARG A 54 12.50 8.67 -1.12
C ARG A 54 11.85 10.03 -0.88
N ARG A 55 10.53 10.05 -0.75
CA ARG A 55 9.71 11.26 -0.67
C ARG A 55 9.45 11.70 0.77
N TRP A 56 8.67 12.76 0.94
CA TRP A 56 8.26 13.31 2.23
C TRP A 56 7.63 12.26 3.19
N HIS A 57 7.09 11.18 2.66
CA HIS A 57 6.51 10.07 3.43
C HIS A 57 7.50 9.38 4.34
N ARG A 58 8.80 9.50 4.09
CA ARG A 58 9.91 8.85 4.80
C ARG A 58 9.98 9.18 6.29
N ARG A 59 9.26 10.24 6.72
CA ARG A 59 9.16 10.67 8.10
C ARG A 59 7.78 10.41 8.68
N LYS A 60 7.73 9.79 9.87
CA LYS A 60 6.47 9.52 10.59
C LYS A 60 5.71 10.79 10.92
N GLU A 61 6.41 11.86 11.28
CA GLU A 61 5.80 13.17 11.55
C GLU A 61 4.96 13.69 10.37
N ASN A 62 5.33 13.35 9.13
CA ASN A 62 4.64 13.80 7.93
C ASN A 62 3.55 12.84 7.48
N SER A 63 3.77 11.52 7.62
CA SER A 63 2.93 10.51 6.99
C SER A 63 2.21 9.57 7.97
N GLY A 64 2.66 9.50 9.21
CA GLY A 64 2.25 8.47 10.16
C GLY A 64 2.78 7.06 9.83
N GLY A 65 3.67 6.93 8.82
CA GLY A 65 4.16 5.67 8.31
C GLY A 65 3.19 5.00 7.31
N LEU A 66 3.61 3.86 6.75
CA LEU A 66 2.85 3.19 5.70
C LEU A 66 1.52 2.60 6.18
N LEU A 67 1.41 2.22 7.46
CA LEU A 67 0.13 1.75 8.03
C LEU A 67 -0.94 2.86 8.06
N VAL A 68 -0.54 4.12 8.21
CA VAL A 68 -1.46 5.26 8.16
C VAL A 68 -1.62 5.75 6.73
N HIS A 69 -0.51 6.08 6.04
CA HIS A 69 -0.57 6.72 4.73
C HIS A 69 -1.07 5.78 3.62
N LYS A 70 -0.46 4.58 3.48
CA LYS A 70 -0.81 3.63 2.40
C LYS A 70 -1.94 2.70 2.80
N ALA A 71 -1.85 2.09 3.98
CA ALA A 71 -2.81 1.07 4.39
C ALA A 71 -4.19 1.62 4.79
N THR A 72 -4.35 2.94 4.89
CA THR A 72 -5.67 3.56 5.08
C THR A 72 -6.66 3.13 4.00
N HIS A 73 -6.23 2.98 2.74
CA HIS A 73 -7.06 2.43 1.67
C HIS A 73 -7.46 0.97 1.91
N HIS A 74 -6.56 0.19 2.49
CA HIS A 74 -6.76 -1.24 2.74
C HIS A 74 -7.72 -1.46 3.90
N PHE A 75 -7.54 -0.73 5.00
CA PHE A 75 -8.41 -0.81 6.17
C PHE A 75 -9.82 -0.28 5.85
N ASP A 76 -9.89 0.82 5.13
CA ASP A 76 -11.15 1.35 4.65
C ASP A 76 -11.91 0.33 3.78
N LEU A 77 -11.20 -0.33 2.86
CA LEU A 77 -11.78 -1.37 2.01
C LEU A 77 -12.35 -2.52 2.84
N ILE A 78 -11.58 -3.06 3.80
CA ILE A 78 -12.05 -4.19 4.61
C ILE A 78 -13.21 -3.79 5.51
N ASN A 79 -13.16 -2.62 6.15
CA ASN A 79 -14.28 -2.09 6.95
C ASN A 79 -15.56 -2.01 6.09
N TRP A 80 -15.43 -1.50 4.87
CA TRP A 80 -16.54 -1.40 3.93
C TRP A 80 -17.04 -2.77 3.44
N LEU A 81 -16.15 -3.73 3.14
CA LEU A 81 -16.50 -5.07 2.71
C LEU A 81 -17.24 -5.84 3.81
N LEU A 82 -16.78 -5.73 5.06
CA LEU A 82 -17.38 -6.38 6.21
C LEU A 82 -18.64 -5.67 6.70
N GLY A 83 -18.74 -4.35 6.54
CA GLY A 83 -19.76 -3.54 7.19
C GLY A 83 -19.65 -3.56 8.71
N GLN A 84 -18.42 -3.66 9.24
CA GLN A 84 -18.11 -3.76 10.67
C GLN A 84 -17.04 -2.74 11.06
N ASP A 85 -17.06 -2.31 12.33
CA ASP A 85 -16.07 -1.40 12.89
C ASP A 85 -14.96 -2.17 13.61
N PRO A 86 -13.67 -1.75 13.47
CA PRO A 86 -12.55 -2.32 14.21
C PRO A 86 -12.69 -1.97 15.71
N GLN A 87 -12.42 -2.95 16.57
CA GLN A 87 -12.50 -2.82 18.04
C GLN A 87 -11.12 -2.88 18.69
N GLU A 88 -10.29 -3.78 18.23
CA GLU A 88 -8.95 -4.00 18.76
C GLU A 88 -7.97 -4.20 17.62
N VAL A 89 -6.76 -3.67 17.80
CA VAL A 89 -5.64 -3.82 16.86
C VAL A 89 -4.38 -4.18 17.65
N TYR A 90 -3.70 -5.22 17.20
CA TYR A 90 -2.33 -5.50 17.59
C TYR A 90 -1.44 -5.44 16.35
N ALA A 91 -0.40 -4.60 16.39
CA ALA A 91 0.46 -4.37 15.25
C ALA A 91 1.94 -4.43 15.63
N VAL A 92 2.75 -5.00 14.75
CA VAL A 92 4.20 -4.97 14.82
C VAL A 92 4.75 -4.45 13.49
N GLY A 93 5.79 -3.64 13.57
CA GLY A 93 6.48 -3.11 12.39
C GLY A 93 7.96 -2.95 12.65
N SER A 94 8.74 -3.05 11.59
CA SER A 94 10.18 -2.84 11.64
C SER A 94 10.67 -2.23 10.35
N ARG A 95 11.83 -1.57 10.42
CA ARG A 95 12.59 -1.11 9.26
C ARG A 95 13.79 -2.04 9.09
N GLN A 96 13.73 -2.91 8.09
CA GLN A 96 14.72 -3.96 7.86
C GLN A 96 15.47 -3.79 6.54
N PHE A 97 14.88 -3.13 5.57
CA PHE A 97 15.40 -3.02 4.22
C PHE A 97 15.87 -1.60 3.86
N TYR A 98 15.01 -0.59 4.05
CA TYR A 98 15.33 0.80 3.79
C TYR A 98 15.94 1.50 5.02
N GLY A 99 16.34 2.78 4.87
CA GLY A 99 17.03 3.52 5.92
C GLY A 99 18.50 3.10 6.06
N PRO A 100 19.16 3.34 7.20
CA PRO A 100 20.60 3.15 7.37
C PRO A 100 21.02 1.66 7.48
N THR A 101 20.55 0.83 6.56
CA THR A 101 20.80 -0.62 6.56
C THR A 101 22.07 -1.03 5.81
N ARG A 102 22.73 -0.08 5.09
CA ARG A 102 23.99 -0.31 4.38
C ARG A 102 24.92 0.90 4.45
N LYS A 103 26.20 0.68 4.16
CA LYS A 103 27.22 1.75 4.18
C LYS A 103 27.18 2.61 2.91
N GLU A 104 26.85 2.01 1.77
CA GLU A 104 26.78 2.64 0.45
C GLU A 104 25.51 3.49 0.36
N ARG A 105 25.55 4.70 0.95
CA ARG A 105 24.43 5.64 0.97
C ARG A 105 24.90 7.09 0.88
N GLY A 106 23.99 7.96 0.51
CA GLY A 106 24.22 9.40 0.41
C GLY A 106 22.96 10.17 0.84
N THR A 107 22.93 11.46 0.56
CA THR A 107 21.75 12.29 0.83
C THR A 107 20.72 12.24 -0.31
N ARG A 108 21.19 12.29 -1.57
CA ARG A 108 20.36 12.26 -2.78
C ARG A 108 21.06 11.55 -3.92
N CYS A 109 20.28 11.03 -4.88
CA CYS A 109 20.78 10.26 -6.01
C CYS A 109 21.66 11.08 -6.98
N LEU A 110 21.27 12.32 -7.26
CA LEU A 110 21.97 13.20 -8.22
C LEU A 110 23.46 13.37 -7.90
N THR A 111 23.80 13.55 -6.62
CA THR A 111 25.17 13.81 -6.14
C THR A 111 25.80 12.60 -5.44
N CYS A 112 25.17 11.42 -5.49
CA CYS A 112 25.65 10.23 -4.79
C CYS A 112 26.87 9.62 -5.48
N ASP A 113 27.91 9.30 -4.70
CA ASP A 113 29.12 8.62 -5.21
C ASP A 113 28.82 7.19 -5.72
N TYR A 114 27.78 6.57 -5.18
CA TYR A 114 27.37 5.20 -5.53
C TYR A 114 26.35 5.13 -6.68
N LYS A 115 26.04 6.24 -7.36
CA LYS A 115 24.97 6.29 -8.39
C LYS A 115 25.14 5.30 -9.53
N LYS A 116 26.38 4.86 -9.85
CA LYS A 116 26.65 3.91 -10.93
C LYS A 116 26.39 2.45 -10.56
N THR A 117 26.36 2.13 -9.27
CA THR A 117 26.24 0.77 -8.74
C THR A 117 24.99 0.56 -7.89
N CYS A 118 24.26 1.63 -7.57
CA CYS A 118 23.08 1.57 -6.74
C CYS A 118 21.87 1.13 -7.55
N GLU A 119 21.29 0.00 -7.19
CA GLU A 119 20.07 -0.55 -7.79
C GLU A 119 18.81 0.31 -7.55
N PHE A 120 18.88 1.28 -6.62
CA PHE A 120 17.84 2.26 -6.34
C PHE A 120 18.16 3.64 -6.89
N TYR A 121 19.15 3.76 -7.77
CA TYR A 121 19.44 5.05 -8.40
C TYR A 121 18.19 5.60 -9.11
N PHE A 122 17.85 6.83 -8.81
CA PHE A 122 16.75 7.55 -9.43
C PHE A 122 17.30 8.78 -10.15
N ASP A 123 17.20 8.79 -11.47
CA ASP A 123 17.62 9.94 -12.27
C ASP A 123 16.50 10.98 -12.32
N ILE A 124 16.63 12.02 -11.50
CA ILE A 124 15.65 13.10 -11.44
C ILE A 124 15.55 13.91 -12.74
N ASN A 125 16.57 13.86 -13.59
CA ASN A 125 16.60 14.55 -14.88
C ASN A 125 16.00 13.73 -16.02
N SER A 126 15.66 12.47 -15.76
CA SER A 126 14.98 11.63 -16.72
C SER A 126 13.49 11.97 -16.79
N PRO A 127 12.88 12.03 -17.99
CA PRO A 127 11.44 12.21 -18.12
C PRO A 127 10.63 10.98 -17.67
N THR A 128 11.29 9.98 -17.10
CA THR A 128 10.65 8.73 -16.71
C THR A 128 9.93 8.88 -15.38
N VAL A 129 8.72 8.41 -15.34
CA VAL A 129 7.89 8.46 -14.15
C VAL A 129 7.40 7.08 -13.78
N VAL A 130 7.57 6.73 -12.51
CA VAL A 130 6.92 5.55 -11.95
C VAL A 130 5.40 5.75 -12.03
N GLY A 131 4.78 5.07 -12.99
CA GLY A 131 3.32 4.97 -13.10
C GLY A 131 2.57 6.20 -13.59
N THR A 132 3.24 7.28 -14.02
CA THR A 132 2.57 8.48 -14.58
C THR A 132 3.36 9.07 -15.75
N LEU A 133 2.69 9.85 -16.60
CA LEU A 133 3.27 10.55 -17.75
C LEU A 133 3.92 11.89 -17.36
N LEU A 134 4.30 12.11 -16.10
CA LEU A 134 4.81 13.38 -15.61
C LEU A 134 6.33 13.43 -15.69
N ASP A 135 6.87 14.48 -16.27
CA ASP A 135 8.30 14.75 -16.31
C ASP A 135 8.82 15.20 -14.95
N THR A 136 9.61 14.36 -14.28
CA THR A 136 10.14 14.66 -12.95
C THR A 136 11.16 15.77 -12.96
N SER A 137 11.85 16.02 -14.07
CA SER A 137 12.78 17.14 -14.17
C SER A 137 12.08 18.48 -14.16
N GLU A 138 10.98 18.61 -14.90
CA GLU A 138 10.18 19.83 -14.93
C GLU A 138 9.44 20.08 -13.62
N LEU A 139 8.84 19.03 -13.04
CA LEU A 139 8.00 19.14 -11.83
C LEU A 139 8.80 19.26 -10.53
N TYR A 140 10.04 18.79 -10.50
CA TYR A 140 10.83 18.75 -9.27
C TYR A 140 12.22 19.36 -9.43
N ALA A 141 13.09 18.85 -10.30
CA ALA A 141 14.48 19.28 -10.35
C ALA A 141 14.63 20.78 -10.65
N LYS A 142 13.85 21.32 -11.57
CA LYS A 142 13.91 22.75 -11.95
C LYS A 142 13.29 23.69 -10.91
N VAL A 143 12.45 23.18 -10.03
CA VAL A 143 11.70 23.98 -9.05
C VAL A 143 12.12 23.75 -7.59
N GLU A 144 13.10 22.90 -7.31
CA GLU A 144 13.66 22.68 -5.97
C GLU A 144 13.96 23.96 -5.21
N HIS A 145 14.37 25.01 -5.93
CA HIS A 145 14.72 26.30 -5.33
C HIS A 145 13.52 27.07 -4.77
N LEU A 146 12.27 26.69 -5.13
CA LEU A 146 11.06 27.39 -4.68
C LEU A 146 10.63 26.95 -3.27
N ASP A 147 10.72 25.66 -2.96
CA ASP A 147 10.21 25.08 -1.72
C ASP A 147 11.22 24.17 -0.99
N GLY A 148 12.39 23.93 -1.61
CA GLY A 148 13.43 23.06 -1.05
C GLY A 148 13.09 21.58 -1.11
N TYR A 149 12.03 21.17 -1.82
CA TYR A 149 11.65 19.77 -1.91
C TYR A 149 12.57 18.99 -2.85
N ILE A 150 13.31 18.03 -2.28
CA ILE A 150 14.22 17.14 -3.01
C ILE A 150 13.54 15.82 -3.28
N ARG A 151 13.27 15.54 -4.57
CA ARG A 151 12.51 14.36 -5.01
C ARG A 151 13.34 13.08 -5.07
N ASP A 152 14.65 13.17 -5.25
CA ASP A 152 15.59 12.06 -5.43
C ASP A 152 16.41 11.73 -4.18
N GLN A 153 15.83 11.89 -2.99
CA GLN A 153 16.51 11.58 -1.73
C GLN A 153 16.89 10.10 -1.64
N CYS A 154 17.98 9.80 -0.93
CA CYS A 154 18.46 8.44 -0.75
C CYS A 154 17.48 7.62 0.09
N VAL A 155 17.13 6.43 -0.37
CA VAL A 155 16.23 5.50 0.34
C VAL A 155 16.92 4.78 1.51
N PHE A 156 18.23 5.00 1.68
CA PHE A 156 19.03 4.45 2.77
C PHE A 156 19.52 5.52 3.76
N ALA A 157 18.94 6.70 3.72
CA ALA A 157 19.34 7.80 4.60
C ALA A 157 18.99 7.57 6.07
N ASP A 158 19.75 8.22 6.96
CA ASP A 158 19.65 8.00 8.41
C ASP A 158 18.34 8.51 9.01
N GLU A 159 17.77 9.58 8.43
CA GLU A 159 16.56 10.22 8.94
C GLU A 159 15.25 9.50 8.61
N ILE A 160 15.31 8.37 7.90
CA ILE A 160 14.12 7.57 7.62
C ILE A 160 13.68 6.86 8.90
N ASP A 161 12.44 7.05 9.32
CA ASP A 161 11.89 6.52 10.57
C ASP A 161 10.58 5.72 10.41
N ILE A 162 10.13 5.50 9.16
CA ILE A 162 8.98 4.64 8.86
C ILE A 162 9.38 3.17 8.70
N GLU A 163 8.44 2.28 8.97
CA GLU A 163 8.60 0.84 8.80
C GLU A 163 8.43 0.42 7.33
N ASP A 164 9.14 -0.65 6.91
CA ASP A 164 9.04 -1.29 5.60
C ASP A 164 8.43 -2.68 5.63
N THR A 165 8.33 -3.26 6.84
CA THR A 165 7.82 -4.61 7.09
C THR A 165 6.84 -4.55 8.25
N MET A 166 5.55 -4.84 8.00
CA MET A 166 4.50 -4.64 9.00
C MET A 166 3.48 -5.78 8.95
N ASN A 167 3.07 -6.20 10.14
CA ASN A 167 2.02 -7.20 10.33
C ASN A 167 1.08 -6.75 11.43
N LEU A 168 -0.21 -7.05 11.30
CA LEU A 168 -1.19 -6.75 12.34
C LEU A 168 -2.37 -7.71 12.33
N VAL A 169 -3.05 -7.75 13.47
CA VAL A 169 -4.32 -8.45 13.66
C VAL A 169 -5.36 -7.44 14.13
N VAL A 170 -6.57 -7.53 13.55
CA VAL A 170 -7.72 -6.69 13.92
C VAL A 170 -8.87 -7.57 14.37
N ARG A 171 -9.54 -7.22 15.47
CA ARG A 171 -10.84 -7.77 15.87
C ARG A 171 -11.93 -6.76 15.58
N TYR A 172 -12.97 -7.19 14.88
CA TYR A 172 -14.10 -6.38 14.47
C TYR A 172 -15.32 -6.56 15.39
N SER A 173 -16.24 -5.61 15.38
CA SER A 173 -17.45 -5.58 16.21
C SER A 173 -18.37 -6.82 16.05
N GLY A 174 -18.41 -7.41 14.84
CA GLY A 174 -19.14 -8.66 14.56
C GLY A 174 -18.43 -9.94 14.98
N GLY A 175 -17.24 -9.83 15.59
CA GLY A 175 -16.39 -10.95 15.98
C GLY A 175 -15.46 -11.46 14.87
N THR A 176 -15.53 -10.90 13.67
CA THR A 176 -14.60 -11.22 12.58
C THR A 176 -13.17 -10.82 12.97
N GLN A 177 -12.19 -11.64 12.62
CA GLN A 177 -10.78 -11.34 12.81
C GLN A 177 -10.10 -11.16 11.47
N MET A 178 -9.15 -10.23 11.39
CA MET A 178 -8.33 -10.04 10.19
C MET A 178 -6.85 -10.18 10.54
N SER A 179 -6.12 -10.96 9.74
CA SER A 179 -4.66 -10.87 9.62
C SER A 179 -4.31 -9.97 8.44
N TYR A 180 -3.33 -9.08 8.64
CA TYR A 180 -2.88 -8.16 7.59
C TYR A 180 -1.36 -8.07 7.57
N SER A 181 -0.80 -8.03 6.35
CA SER A 181 0.63 -7.81 6.12
C SER A 181 0.85 -6.78 5.02
N LEU A 182 1.78 -5.84 5.27
CA LEU A 182 2.27 -4.87 4.29
C LEU A 182 3.78 -4.86 4.28
N ASN A 183 4.38 -5.15 3.11
CA ASN A 183 5.81 -5.14 2.88
C ASN A 183 6.15 -4.23 1.71
N ALA A 184 7.18 -3.38 1.86
CA ALA A 184 7.53 -2.34 0.88
C ALA A 184 8.78 -2.67 0.05
N HIS A 185 9.27 -3.90 0.08
CA HIS A 185 10.51 -4.32 -0.59
C HIS A 185 10.35 -5.63 -1.37
N CYS A 186 9.12 -5.95 -1.76
CA CYS A 186 8.80 -7.21 -2.42
C CYS A 186 9.28 -7.25 -3.88
N LEU A 187 9.36 -8.47 -4.42
CA LEU A 187 9.77 -8.69 -5.81
C LEU A 187 8.69 -8.25 -6.79
N TYR A 188 7.42 -8.43 -6.39
CA TYR A 188 6.23 -8.10 -7.18
C TYR A 188 5.28 -7.24 -6.37
N GLU A 189 4.51 -6.39 -7.06
CA GLU A 189 3.44 -5.61 -6.45
C GLU A 189 2.09 -6.27 -6.67
N GLY A 190 1.24 -6.20 -5.65
CA GLY A 190 -0.11 -6.70 -5.69
C GLY A 190 -0.66 -7.02 -4.31
N TRP A 191 -1.83 -7.64 -4.32
CA TRP A 191 -2.51 -8.04 -3.08
C TRP A 191 -3.25 -9.36 -3.23
N ARG A 192 -3.46 -10.00 -2.08
CA ARG A 192 -4.31 -11.19 -1.95
C ARG A 192 -5.23 -11.01 -0.76
N MET A 193 -6.48 -11.36 -0.93
CA MET A 193 -7.49 -11.41 0.13
C MET A 193 -8.17 -12.78 0.16
N ALA A 194 -8.49 -13.26 1.35
CA ALA A 194 -9.34 -14.42 1.54
C ALA A 194 -10.32 -14.15 2.68
N PHE A 195 -11.59 -14.48 2.46
CA PHE A 195 -12.67 -14.37 3.44
C PHE A 195 -13.14 -15.78 3.77
N ASN A 196 -13.00 -16.19 5.03
CA ASN A 196 -13.46 -17.48 5.52
C ASN A 196 -14.81 -17.29 6.22
N GLY A 197 -15.82 -17.93 5.70
CA GLY A 197 -17.17 -17.89 6.24
C GLY A 197 -17.66 -19.25 6.75
N THR A 198 -18.81 -19.27 7.37
CA THR A 198 -19.44 -20.48 7.91
C THR A 198 -19.89 -21.47 6.83
N GLU A 199 -20.08 -21.01 5.59
CA GLU A 199 -20.58 -21.82 4.48
C GLU A 199 -19.62 -21.93 3.29
N GLY A 200 -18.45 -21.26 3.38
CA GLY A 200 -17.48 -21.30 2.31
C GLY A 200 -16.36 -20.30 2.47
N ARG A 201 -15.58 -20.15 1.40
CA ARG A 201 -14.42 -19.26 1.32
C ARG A 201 -14.45 -18.51 -0.01
N LEU A 202 -14.13 -17.20 0.05
CA LEU A 202 -13.90 -16.36 -1.12
C LEU A 202 -12.43 -15.97 -1.15
N GLU A 203 -11.79 -16.14 -2.29
CA GLU A 203 -10.40 -15.72 -2.53
C GLU A 203 -10.33 -14.76 -3.71
N ALA A 204 -9.45 -13.76 -3.58
CA ALA A 204 -9.21 -12.78 -4.62
C ALA A 204 -7.76 -12.31 -4.58
N ALA A 205 -7.18 -12.05 -5.75
CA ALA A 205 -5.83 -11.50 -5.87
C ALA A 205 -5.73 -10.60 -7.09
N GLU A 206 -4.92 -9.56 -6.98
CA GLU A 206 -4.57 -8.68 -8.09
C GLU A 206 -3.07 -8.39 -8.05
N TRP A 207 -2.42 -8.57 -9.19
CA TRP A 207 -1.00 -8.34 -9.35
C TRP A 207 -0.75 -7.19 -10.32
N HIS A 208 0.01 -6.21 -9.88
CA HIS A 208 0.33 -5.01 -10.66
C HIS A 208 1.70 -5.11 -11.33
N SER A 209 2.57 -6.01 -10.85
CA SER A 209 3.86 -6.31 -11.47
C SER A 209 4.19 -7.80 -11.34
N GLY A 210 5.18 -8.27 -12.13
CA GLY A 210 5.67 -9.64 -12.10
C GLY A 210 4.91 -10.62 -13.01
N PRO A 211 5.17 -11.93 -12.84
CA PRO A 211 4.66 -12.95 -13.76
C PRO A 211 3.17 -13.29 -13.58
N TYR A 212 2.55 -12.79 -12.52
CA TYR A 212 1.16 -13.11 -12.17
C TYR A 212 0.15 -12.06 -12.64
N ILE A 213 0.59 -11.06 -13.40
CA ILE A 213 -0.32 -10.06 -13.97
C ILE A 213 -1.32 -10.77 -14.88
N ALA A 214 -2.60 -10.67 -14.53
CA ALA A 214 -3.68 -11.16 -15.39
C ALA A 214 -3.79 -10.26 -16.63
N LYS A 215 -3.69 -10.85 -17.82
CA LYS A 215 -3.74 -10.09 -19.08
C LYS A 215 -5.14 -9.58 -19.43
N ASP A 216 -6.18 -10.37 -19.11
CA ASP A 216 -7.54 -10.08 -19.56
C ASP A 216 -8.62 -10.17 -18.47
N LYS A 217 -8.41 -10.91 -17.40
CA LYS A 217 -9.41 -11.16 -16.34
C LYS A 217 -8.76 -11.37 -15.00
N GLN A 218 -9.46 -10.92 -13.95
CA GLN A 218 -9.14 -11.21 -12.56
C GLN A 218 -10.18 -12.19 -12.03
N ASP A 219 -9.72 -13.26 -11.38
CA ASP A 219 -10.59 -14.29 -10.86
C ASP A 219 -10.95 -14.01 -9.39
N ILE A 220 -12.23 -14.19 -9.09
CA ILE A 220 -12.73 -14.31 -7.71
C ILE A 220 -13.14 -15.77 -7.53
N LEU A 221 -12.42 -16.48 -6.66
CA LEU A 221 -12.67 -17.89 -6.39
C LEU A 221 -13.65 -18.01 -5.23
N LEU A 222 -14.74 -18.72 -5.46
CA LEU A 222 -15.77 -18.99 -4.47
C LEU A 222 -15.85 -20.49 -4.21
N HIS A 223 -15.43 -20.91 -3.03
CA HIS A 223 -15.47 -22.29 -2.57
C HIS A 223 -16.60 -22.45 -1.55
N ARG A 224 -17.43 -23.48 -1.73
CA ARG A 224 -18.49 -23.82 -0.78
C ARG A 224 -18.29 -25.23 -0.26
N TRP A 225 -18.69 -25.46 0.99
CA TRP A 225 -18.70 -26.81 1.54
C TRP A 225 -19.66 -27.67 0.70
N GLN A 226 -19.18 -28.85 0.31
CA GLN A 226 -20.07 -29.86 -0.27
C GLN A 226 -20.97 -30.38 0.86
N LYS A 227 -22.27 -30.36 0.63
CA LYS A 227 -23.27 -30.98 1.55
C LYS A 227 -23.29 -32.46 1.37
#